data_c2916b5d464657e0b76cda9e2b804b18
#
_entry.id   c2916b5d464657e0b76cda9e2b804b18
#
_cell.length_a   1.000
_cell.length_b   1.000
_cell.length_c   1.000
_cell.angle_alpha   90.00
_cell.angle_beta   90.00
_cell.angle_gamma   90.00
#
_symmetry.space_group_name_H-M   'P 1'
#
loop_
_entity.id
_entity.type
_entity.pdbx_description
1 polymer ?
#
loop_
_entity_poly.entity_id
_entity_poly.type
_entity_poly.pdbx_seq_one_letter_code
_entity_poly.pdbx_strand_id
1 'polypeptide(L)'
;MIKFVILDVYPNKRHRLIKDTAGGYGTGNDFGNTLFSKLLNIYVDTNIGMPSIEIMIISSILKKSHSVHYTRDLNDKEIENCDFIILPSSIIAHETELDALNQLKTKKIFVTGIFATTKKDKYLTNNSIVVKNESDTFFYNLEKSNS
;
A
#
# COMPACT_ATOMS: atom_id res chain seq x y z
N MET A 1 9.28 7.61 -19.03
CA MET A 1 8.28 7.78 -17.95
C MET A 1 8.15 6.45 -17.23
N ILE A 2 8.50 6.40 -15.94
CA ILE A 2 8.45 5.18 -15.12
C ILE A 2 7.00 4.96 -14.66
N LYS A 3 6.59 3.70 -14.54
CA LYS A 3 5.27 3.31 -14.05
C LYS A 3 5.37 2.76 -12.63
N PHE A 4 4.77 3.44 -11.68
CA PHE A 4 4.66 3.00 -10.29
C PHE A 4 3.25 2.49 -10.00
N VAL A 5 3.16 1.39 -9.25
CA VAL A 5 1.92 0.96 -8.62
C VAL A 5 2.07 1.09 -7.11
N ILE A 6 1.15 1.79 -6.47
CA ILE A 6 1.03 1.81 -5.01
C ILE A 6 0.03 0.73 -4.63
N LEU A 7 0.54 -0.34 -4.03
CA LEU A 7 -0.26 -1.49 -3.60
C LEU A 7 -0.52 -1.38 -2.09
N ASP A 8 -1.71 -0.94 -1.74
CA ASP A 8 -2.13 -0.75 -0.35
C ASP A 8 -2.86 -1.99 0.17
N VAL A 9 -2.09 -3.00 0.55
CA VAL A 9 -2.63 -4.27 1.05
C VAL A 9 -3.34 -4.07 2.38
N TYR A 10 -4.57 -4.55 2.46
CA TYR A 10 -5.38 -4.48 3.68
C TYR A 10 -5.25 -5.74 4.53
N PRO A 11 -5.43 -5.64 5.86
CA PRO A 11 -5.42 -6.78 6.75
C PRO A 11 -6.55 -7.75 6.40
N ASN A 12 -6.37 -9.01 6.77
CA ASN A 12 -7.40 -10.02 6.59
C ASN A 12 -8.70 -9.57 7.30
N LYS A 13 -9.83 -9.64 6.62
CA LYS A 13 -11.16 -9.24 7.14
C LYS A 13 -11.53 -9.91 8.48
N ARG A 14 -10.90 -11.03 8.82
CA ARG A 14 -11.07 -11.72 10.12
C ARG A 14 -10.65 -10.85 11.31
N HIS A 15 -9.73 -9.92 11.13
CA HIS A 15 -9.18 -9.13 12.23
C HIS A 15 -10.02 -7.90 12.58
N ARG A 16 -11.06 -7.57 11.81
CA ARG A 16 -11.90 -6.38 12.00
C ARG A 16 -11.10 -5.06 12.14
N LEU A 17 -9.86 -5.06 11.70
CA LEU A 17 -8.98 -3.91 11.73
C LEU A 17 -8.82 -3.38 10.31
N ILE A 18 -8.85 -2.07 10.17
CA ILE A 18 -8.60 -1.39 8.90
C ILE A 18 -7.45 -0.40 9.08
N LYS A 19 -6.71 -0.19 8.02
CA LYS A 19 -5.75 0.93 7.96
C LYS A 19 -6.58 2.21 7.97
N ASP A 20 -6.35 3.07 8.97
CA ASP A 20 -7.02 4.36 9.05
C ASP A 20 -6.40 5.35 8.07
N THR A 21 -7.23 6.17 7.48
CA THR A 21 -6.83 7.27 6.59
C THR A 21 -6.03 8.37 7.31
N ALA A 22 -6.20 8.50 8.61
CA ALA A 22 -5.51 9.48 9.46
C ALA A 22 -4.22 8.97 10.12
N GLY A 23 -3.75 7.76 9.74
CA GLY A 23 -2.54 7.14 10.31
C GLY A 23 -2.77 6.43 11.64
N GLY A 24 -4.02 6.28 12.07
CA GLY A 24 -4.43 5.46 13.20
C GLY A 24 -4.85 4.04 12.78
N TYR A 25 -5.39 3.29 13.74
CA TYR A 25 -5.96 1.98 13.51
C TYR A 25 -7.45 2.05 13.80
N GLY A 26 -8.27 1.86 12.77
CA GLY A 26 -9.73 1.80 12.91
C GLY A 26 -10.23 0.37 13.06
N THR A 27 -11.39 0.22 13.66
CA THR A 27 -12.16 -1.03 13.59
C THR A 27 -12.94 -1.05 12.29
N GLY A 28 -12.83 -2.12 11.52
CA GLY A 28 -13.66 -2.32 10.33
C GLY A 28 -15.13 -2.33 10.71
N ASN A 29 -15.93 -1.54 10.03
CA ASN A 29 -17.37 -1.56 10.20
C ASN A 29 -17.91 -2.90 9.71
N ASP A 30 -18.41 -3.72 10.62
CA ASP A 30 -19.14 -4.94 10.30
C ASP A 30 -20.63 -4.69 10.60
N PHE A 31 -21.37 -4.40 9.55
CA PHE A 31 -22.82 -4.16 9.67
C PHE A 31 -23.62 -5.46 9.81
N GLY A 32 -22.94 -6.62 9.90
CA GLY A 32 -23.56 -7.92 10.05
C GLY A 32 -23.81 -8.66 8.73
N ASN A 33 -24.65 -9.72 8.79
CA ASN A 33 -24.81 -10.67 7.67
C ASN A 33 -26.15 -10.57 6.93
N THR A 34 -26.99 -9.59 7.24
CA THR A 34 -28.24 -9.37 6.50
C THR A 34 -27.95 -8.89 5.07
N LEU A 35 -28.90 -9.01 4.17
CA LEU A 35 -28.75 -8.53 2.79
C LEU A 35 -28.42 -7.03 2.75
N PHE A 36 -29.08 -6.25 3.56
CA PHE A 36 -28.84 -4.80 3.68
C PHE A 36 -27.46 -4.49 4.24
N SER A 37 -27.02 -5.24 5.25
CA SER A 37 -25.67 -5.10 5.82
C SER A 37 -24.57 -5.42 4.81
N LYS A 38 -24.78 -6.43 3.96
CA LYS A 38 -23.83 -6.75 2.87
C LYS A 38 -23.72 -5.62 1.85
N LEU A 39 -24.85 -5.00 1.48
CA LEU A 39 -24.83 -3.84 0.59
C LEU A 39 -24.12 -2.64 1.22
N LEU A 40 -24.36 -2.39 2.52
CA LEU A 40 -23.64 -1.34 3.26
C LEU A 40 -22.14 -1.62 3.35
N ASN A 41 -21.72 -2.85 3.61
CA ASN A 41 -20.31 -3.23 3.62
C ASN A 41 -19.66 -2.96 2.26
N ILE A 42 -20.31 -3.37 1.16
CA ILE A 42 -19.80 -3.10 -0.19
C ILE A 42 -19.72 -1.59 -0.45
N TYR A 43 -20.74 -0.82 -0.07
CA TYR A 43 -20.76 0.62 -0.25
C TYR A 43 -19.62 1.32 0.51
N VAL A 44 -19.40 0.95 1.76
CA VAL A 44 -18.32 1.52 2.59
C VAL A 44 -16.96 1.11 2.06
N ASP A 45 -16.76 -0.15 1.70
CA ASP A 45 -15.51 -0.66 1.16
C ASP A 45 -15.12 0.04 -0.17
N THR A 46 -16.11 0.40 -1.00
CA THR A 46 -15.87 1.02 -2.31
C THR A 46 -15.78 2.54 -2.27
N ASN A 47 -16.52 3.22 -1.38
CA ASN A 47 -16.68 4.67 -1.43
C ASN A 47 -16.02 5.44 -0.29
N ILE A 48 -15.73 4.80 0.84
CA ILE A 48 -15.21 5.49 2.04
C ILE A 48 -13.73 5.22 2.29
N GLY A 49 -13.18 4.18 1.69
CA GLY A 49 -11.77 3.82 1.85
C GLY A 49 -10.83 4.78 1.11
N MET A 50 -10.41 5.86 1.75
CA MET A 50 -9.37 6.74 1.19
C MET A 50 -7.96 6.20 1.49
N PRO A 51 -6.98 6.44 0.59
CA PRO A 51 -5.58 6.16 0.87
C PRO A 51 -5.07 6.95 2.08
N SER A 52 -4.06 6.44 2.78
CA SER A 52 -3.41 7.18 3.85
C SER A 52 -2.75 8.47 3.34
N ILE A 53 -2.52 9.42 4.23
CA ILE A 53 -1.85 10.69 3.89
C ILE A 53 -0.47 10.43 3.28
N GLU A 54 0.28 9.47 3.81
CA GLU A 54 1.58 9.07 3.25
C GLU A 54 1.47 8.66 1.78
N ILE A 55 0.50 7.82 1.46
CA ILE A 55 0.23 7.37 0.07
C ILE A 55 -0.12 8.56 -0.83
N MET A 56 -0.94 9.48 -0.33
CA MET A 56 -1.31 10.67 -1.11
C MET A 56 -0.11 11.57 -1.38
N ILE A 57 0.76 11.78 -0.41
CA ILE A 57 1.98 12.58 -0.56
C ILE A 57 2.93 11.92 -1.58
N ILE A 58 3.24 10.63 -1.42
CA ILE A 58 4.09 9.87 -2.35
C ILE A 58 3.52 9.95 -3.78
N SER A 59 2.22 9.70 -3.92
CA SER A 59 1.54 9.78 -5.22
C SER A 59 1.65 11.16 -5.84
N SER A 60 1.49 12.23 -5.04
CA SER A 60 1.60 13.61 -5.51
C SER A 60 3.02 13.96 -5.99
N ILE A 61 4.05 13.47 -5.30
CA ILE A 61 5.45 13.67 -5.69
C ILE A 61 5.71 12.97 -7.02
N LEU A 62 5.41 11.68 -7.12
CA LEU A 62 5.74 10.87 -8.29
C LEU A 62 4.92 11.23 -9.54
N LYS A 63 3.69 11.68 -9.39
CA LYS A 63 2.83 12.08 -10.53
C LYS A 63 3.34 13.29 -11.31
N LYS A 64 4.36 14.00 -10.81
CA LYS A 64 4.96 15.13 -11.54
C LYS A 64 5.64 14.69 -12.83
N SER A 65 6.30 13.52 -12.84
CA SER A 65 7.09 13.03 -13.97
C SER A 65 6.83 11.59 -14.34
N HIS A 66 6.04 10.87 -13.52
CA HIS A 66 5.81 9.43 -13.66
C HIS A 66 4.33 9.07 -13.69
N SER A 67 4.01 7.86 -14.15
CA SER A 67 2.66 7.30 -14.05
C SER A 67 2.51 6.60 -12.70
N VAL A 68 1.45 6.91 -11.96
CA VAL A 68 1.18 6.31 -10.65
C VAL A 68 -0.24 5.78 -10.62
N HIS A 69 -0.37 4.48 -10.41
CA HIS A 69 -1.63 3.78 -10.21
C HIS A 69 -1.75 3.33 -8.75
N TYR A 70 -2.92 3.51 -8.15
CA TYR A 70 -3.22 3.05 -6.80
C TYR A 70 -4.19 1.88 -6.85
N THR A 71 -3.87 0.81 -6.15
CA THR A 71 -4.75 -0.36 -6.04
C THR A 71 -4.64 -1.02 -4.68
N ARG A 72 -5.69 -1.75 -4.32
CA ARG A 72 -5.75 -2.66 -3.16
C ARG A 72 -5.84 -4.12 -3.60
N ASP A 73 -5.98 -4.33 -4.90
CA ASP A 73 -6.12 -5.67 -5.48
C ASP A 73 -4.76 -6.17 -5.95
N LEU A 74 -4.32 -7.29 -5.37
CA LEU A 74 -3.07 -7.95 -5.75
C LEU A 74 -3.11 -8.51 -7.19
N ASN A 75 -4.31 -8.74 -7.73
CA ASN A 75 -4.51 -9.24 -9.09
C ASN A 75 -4.77 -8.11 -10.12
N ASP A 76 -4.54 -6.87 -9.74
CA ASP A 76 -4.69 -5.73 -10.65
C ASP A 76 -3.69 -5.84 -11.80
N LYS A 77 -4.19 -5.71 -13.03
CA LYS A 77 -3.40 -5.82 -14.27
C LYS A 77 -2.26 -4.81 -14.36
N GLU A 78 -2.40 -3.66 -13.72
CA GLU A 78 -1.35 -2.64 -13.68
C GLU A 78 -0.11 -3.10 -12.90
N ILE A 79 -0.25 -4.07 -11.99
CA ILE A 79 0.88 -4.69 -11.28
C ILE A 79 1.80 -5.43 -12.25
N GLU A 80 1.25 -6.12 -13.24
CA GLU A 80 2.05 -6.82 -14.24
C GLU A 80 2.82 -5.86 -15.15
N ASN A 81 2.26 -4.68 -15.40
CA ASN A 81 2.76 -3.70 -16.35
C ASN A 81 3.59 -2.58 -15.72
N CYS A 82 3.81 -2.59 -14.41
CA CYS A 82 4.59 -1.55 -13.72
C CYS A 82 6.09 -1.87 -13.68
N ASP A 83 6.89 -0.82 -13.54
CA ASP A 83 8.33 -0.93 -13.32
C ASP A 83 8.65 -1.15 -11.84
N PHE A 84 7.90 -0.49 -10.96
CA PHE A 84 8.08 -0.55 -9.51
C PHE A 84 6.75 -0.61 -8.77
N ILE A 85 6.78 -1.33 -7.64
CA ILE A 85 5.68 -1.36 -6.68
C ILE A 85 6.11 -0.61 -5.43
N ILE A 86 5.21 0.19 -4.86
CA ILE A 86 5.36 0.79 -3.54
C ILE A 86 4.36 0.09 -2.63
N LEU A 87 4.88 -0.50 -1.55
CA LEU A 87 4.10 -1.25 -0.57
C LEU A 87 4.16 -0.52 0.79
N PRO A 88 3.13 0.25 1.16
CA PRO A 88 3.05 0.88 2.47
C PRO A 88 2.81 -0.17 3.55
N SER A 89 3.74 -0.29 4.50
CA SER A 89 3.65 -1.28 5.58
C SER A 89 2.89 -0.75 6.79
N SER A 90 2.19 -1.65 7.45
CA SER A 90 1.51 -1.37 8.71
C SER A 90 1.57 -2.57 9.66
N ILE A 91 1.47 -2.32 10.97
CA ILE A 91 1.49 -3.37 11.97
C ILE A 91 0.29 -4.33 11.84
N ILE A 92 -0.85 -3.81 11.37
CA ILE A 92 -2.09 -4.59 11.30
C ILE A 92 -2.22 -5.44 10.03
N ALA A 93 -1.52 -5.07 8.96
CA ALA A 93 -1.58 -5.77 7.68
C ALA A 93 -0.28 -6.55 7.37
N HIS A 94 0.66 -6.62 8.31
CA HIS A 94 1.99 -7.16 8.04
C HIS A 94 1.99 -8.59 7.50
N GLU A 95 1.08 -9.46 7.94
CA GLU A 95 0.97 -10.83 7.44
C GLU A 95 0.57 -10.83 5.95
N THR A 96 -0.48 -10.09 5.61
CA THR A 96 -0.94 -9.97 4.21
C THR A 96 0.06 -9.24 3.34
N GLU A 97 0.80 -8.29 3.89
CA GLU A 97 1.90 -7.60 3.19
C GLU A 97 3.07 -8.54 2.88
N LEU A 98 3.46 -9.41 3.83
CA LEU A 98 4.49 -10.43 3.61
C LEU A 98 4.04 -11.48 2.58
N ASP A 99 2.77 -11.88 2.61
CA ASP A 99 2.20 -12.77 1.61
C ASP A 99 2.23 -12.12 0.20
N ALA A 100 1.90 -10.82 0.11
CA ALA A 100 2.02 -10.07 -1.12
C ALA A 100 3.46 -10.01 -1.64
N LEU A 101 4.44 -9.74 -0.78
CA LEU A 101 5.86 -9.77 -1.15
C LEU A 101 6.28 -11.14 -1.71
N ASN A 102 5.80 -12.22 -1.11
CA ASN A 102 6.09 -13.58 -1.56
C ASN A 102 5.47 -13.90 -2.93
N GLN A 103 4.32 -13.31 -3.25
CA GLN A 103 3.66 -13.49 -4.54
C GLN A 103 4.31 -12.64 -5.65
N LEU A 104 4.81 -11.46 -5.31
CA LEU A 104 5.37 -10.47 -6.25
C LEU A 104 6.89 -10.59 -6.44
N LYS A 105 7.47 -11.80 -6.37
CA LYS A 105 8.92 -12.04 -6.41
C LYS A 105 9.64 -11.55 -7.66
N THR A 106 8.93 -11.32 -8.75
CA THR A 106 9.50 -10.86 -10.03
C THR A 106 9.56 -9.34 -10.15
N LYS A 107 8.93 -8.60 -9.24
CA LYS A 107 8.82 -7.14 -9.29
C LYS A 107 9.78 -6.47 -8.30
N LYS A 108 10.26 -5.29 -8.65
CA LYS A 108 11.04 -4.44 -7.72
C LYS A 108 10.08 -3.69 -6.80
N ILE A 109 10.24 -3.82 -5.49
CA ILE A 109 9.31 -3.33 -4.49
C ILE A 109 10.02 -2.37 -3.53
N PHE A 110 9.48 -1.18 -3.39
CA PHE A 110 9.83 -0.25 -2.30
C PHE A 110 8.84 -0.44 -1.16
N VAL A 111 9.33 -0.93 -0.02
CA VAL A 111 8.49 -1.07 1.18
C VAL A 111 8.68 0.17 2.04
N THR A 112 7.59 0.87 2.35
CA THR A 112 7.59 2.11 3.13
C THR A 112 6.91 1.91 4.48
N GLY A 113 7.03 2.90 5.36
CA GLY A 113 6.35 2.92 6.65
C GLY A 113 7.22 2.49 7.82
N ILE A 114 6.83 2.99 9.01
CA ILE A 114 7.58 2.82 10.26
C ILE A 114 7.72 1.34 10.65
N PHE A 115 6.69 0.54 10.38
CA PHE A 115 6.71 -0.87 10.76
C PHE A 115 7.75 -1.67 9.96
N ALA A 116 7.83 -1.45 8.63
CA ALA A 116 8.86 -2.09 7.80
C ALA A 116 10.28 -1.64 8.20
N THR A 117 10.45 -0.38 8.57
CA THR A 117 11.74 0.14 9.04
C THR A 117 12.17 -0.54 10.35
N THR A 118 11.23 -0.75 11.27
CA THR A 118 11.47 -1.40 12.58
C THR A 118 11.71 -2.91 12.43
N LYS A 119 11.03 -3.56 11.50
CA LYS A 119 11.10 -5.02 11.23
C LYS A 119 11.72 -5.31 9.88
N LYS A 120 12.80 -4.60 9.54
CA LYS A 120 13.44 -4.61 8.24
C LYS A 120 13.76 -6.02 7.73
N ASP A 121 14.24 -6.89 8.59
CA ASP A 121 14.63 -8.26 8.19
C ASP A 121 13.47 -9.09 7.64
N LYS A 122 12.22 -8.78 8.04
CA LYS A 122 11.03 -9.45 7.53
C LYS A 122 10.64 -8.99 6.12
N TYR A 123 10.90 -7.71 5.81
CA TYR A 123 10.51 -7.09 4.55
C TYR A 123 11.64 -7.04 3.51
N LEU A 124 12.88 -7.35 3.90
CA LEU A 124 14.00 -7.36 3.00
C LEU A 124 14.06 -8.70 2.24
N THR A 125 13.86 -8.65 0.95
CA THR A 125 13.97 -9.80 0.04
C THR A 125 14.92 -9.47 -1.11
N ASN A 126 15.15 -10.39 -2.02
CA ASN A 126 16.02 -10.16 -3.17
C ASN A 126 15.50 -9.06 -4.12
N ASN A 127 14.20 -8.78 -4.07
CA ASN A 127 13.52 -7.84 -4.96
C ASN A 127 12.86 -6.66 -4.22
N SER A 128 12.98 -6.60 -2.89
CA SER A 128 12.41 -5.50 -2.10
C SER A 128 13.50 -4.67 -1.41
N ILE A 129 13.25 -3.38 -1.34
CA ILE A 129 14.07 -2.39 -0.64
C ILE A 129 13.20 -1.74 0.41
N VAL A 130 13.62 -1.83 1.67
CA VAL A 130 12.95 -1.08 2.75
C VAL A 130 13.48 0.34 2.74
N VAL A 131 12.58 1.28 2.45
CA VAL A 131 12.87 2.71 2.45
C VAL A 131 13.08 3.16 3.89
N LYS A 132 14.29 3.62 4.18
CA LYS A 132 14.63 4.17 5.49
C LYS A 132 14.18 5.63 5.56
N ASN A 133 13.76 6.05 6.73
CA ASN A 133 13.30 7.42 7.02
C ASN A 133 11.96 7.78 6.37
N GLU A 134 11.70 9.07 6.32
CA GLU A 134 10.50 9.63 5.71
C GLU A 134 10.43 9.27 4.23
N SER A 135 9.42 8.49 3.88
CA SER A 135 9.24 7.99 2.52
C SER A 135 9.03 9.09 1.50
N ASP A 136 8.42 10.21 1.89
CA ASP A 136 8.26 11.40 1.05
C ASP A 136 9.62 12.01 0.66
N THR A 137 10.54 12.16 1.59
CA THR A 137 11.91 12.63 1.33
C THR A 137 12.66 11.70 0.38
N PHE A 138 12.51 10.38 0.53
CA PHE A 138 13.12 9.41 -0.37
C PHE A 138 12.61 9.57 -1.81
N PHE A 139 11.30 9.60 -1.99
CA PHE A 139 10.70 9.74 -3.33
C PHE A 139 10.93 11.12 -3.95
N TYR A 140 10.98 12.17 -3.14
CA TYR A 140 11.35 13.51 -3.61
C TYR A 140 12.79 13.56 -4.17
N ASN A 141 13.74 12.91 -3.48
CA ASN A 141 15.12 12.83 -3.95
C ASN A 141 15.26 11.94 -5.19
N LEU A 142 14.49 10.85 -5.27
CA LEU A 142 14.43 9.99 -6.46
C LEU A 142 13.95 10.78 -7.68
N GLU A 143 12.92 11.60 -7.51
CA GLU A 143 12.37 12.46 -8.55
C GLU A 143 13.42 13.47 -9.07
N LYS A 144 14.11 14.16 -8.15
CA LYS A 144 15.18 15.11 -8.50
C LYS A 144 16.36 14.49 -9.23
N SER A 145 16.71 13.25 -8.94
CA SER A 145 17.83 12.56 -9.58
C SER A 145 17.54 12.15 -11.02
N ASN A 146 16.27 12.13 -11.42
CA ASN A 146 15.82 11.75 -12.76
C ASN A 146 15.35 12.95 -13.61
N SER A 147 15.44 14.17 -13.06
CA SER A 147 15.15 15.45 -13.75
C SER A 147 16.44 16.09 -14.25
#